data_1316ef21722d7592e6b93eabd3f3cec7
#
_entry.id   1316ef21722d7592e6b93eabd3f3cec7
#
_cell.length_a   1.000
_cell.length_b   1.000
_cell.length_c   1.000
_cell.angle_alpha   90.00
_cell.angle_beta   90.00
_cell.angle_gamma   90.00
#
_symmetry.space_group_name_H-M   'P 1'
#
loop_
_entity.id
_entity.type
_entity.pdbx_description
1 polymer ?
#
loop_
_entity_poly.entity_id
_entity_poly.type
_entity_poly.pdbx_seq_one_letter_code
_entity_poly.pdbx_strand_id
1 'polypeptide(L)'
;EKQGEFPVISVSFKNYNKNDWESGFKSIKSTISDIYAKFEYLMEHLNKRDLKKFEDIWLEKDEGDWERSLLNLTKYVYEYYEKKVIVLIDEYDQPIINSYIKGYYSETIDFFKSFYGSVLKDNEYLEMSVITGILRVAKENIFSGLNNLEVHTILDSEFTEYFGIMEDEVEEALKDFNL
;
A
#
# COMPACT_ATOMS: atom_id res chain seq x y z
N GLU A 1 4.73 -17.79 -8.85
CA GLU A 1 6.09 -18.38 -8.67
C GLU A 1 6.83 -17.81 -7.44
N LYS A 2 6.54 -16.54 -7.00
CA LYS A 2 7.23 -15.90 -5.85
C LYS A 2 6.57 -16.16 -4.48
N GLN A 3 5.51 -16.94 -4.41
CA GLN A 3 4.78 -17.22 -3.16
C GLN A 3 5.68 -17.92 -2.14
N GLY A 4 5.78 -17.35 -0.94
CA GLY A 4 6.59 -17.88 0.16
C GLY A 4 8.11 -17.62 0.06
N GLU A 5 8.58 -16.94 -1.00
CA GLU A 5 10.01 -16.66 -1.19
C GLU A 5 10.45 -15.33 -0.56
N PHE A 6 9.54 -14.36 -0.48
CA PHE A 6 9.83 -13.00 -0.03
C PHE A 6 8.94 -12.60 1.15
N PRO A 7 9.44 -11.78 2.09
CA PRO A 7 8.59 -11.13 3.06
C PRO A 7 7.65 -10.13 2.37
N VAL A 8 6.42 -10.02 2.89
CA VAL A 8 5.37 -9.19 2.29
C VAL A 8 4.86 -8.17 3.29
N ILE A 9 4.80 -6.90 2.88
CA ILE A 9 4.09 -5.83 3.59
C ILE A 9 2.83 -5.50 2.79
N SER A 10 1.68 -5.57 3.44
CA SER A 10 0.39 -5.25 2.80
C SER A 10 -0.30 -4.12 3.54
N VAL A 11 -0.73 -3.11 2.79
CA VAL A 11 -1.55 -1.99 3.25
C VAL A 11 -2.81 -1.90 2.41
N SER A 12 -3.98 -1.71 3.04
CA SER A 12 -5.24 -1.46 2.34
C SER A 12 -5.90 -0.22 2.92
N PHE A 13 -6.37 0.66 2.02
CA PHE A 13 -7.16 1.83 2.38
C PHE A 13 -8.67 1.60 2.19
N LYS A 14 -9.07 0.33 2.17
CA LYS A 14 -10.47 -0.08 2.07
C LYS A 14 -11.33 0.62 3.13
N ASN A 15 -12.53 1.04 2.73
CA ASN A 15 -13.49 1.71 3.60
C ASN A 15 -13.03 3.08 4.15
N TYR A 16 -12.01 3.70 3.56
CA TYR A 16 -11.65 5.07 3.94
C TYR A 16 -12.77 6.03 3.56
N ASN A 17 -13.37 6.68 4.59
CA ASN A 17 -14.44 7.66 4.42
C ASN A 17 -14.37 8.68 5.57
N LYS A 18 -13.75 9.83 5.31
CA LYS A 18 -13.51 10.89 6.29
C LYS A 18 -14.00 12.23 5.74
N ASN A 19 -14.37 13.15 6.63
CA ASN A 19 -14.98 14.41 6.23
C ASN A 19 -13.99 15.57 6.09
N ASP A 20 -12.80 15.45 6.68
CA ASP A 20 -11.76 16.48 6.72
C ASP A 20 -10.37 15.84 6.81
N TRP A 21 -9.33 16.66 6.59
CA TRP A 21 -7.95 16.20 6.63
C TRP A 21 -7.52 15.66 8.01
N GLU A 22 -7.92 16.30 9.09
CA GLU A 22 -7.50 15.90 10.44
C GLU A 22 -7.98 14.48 10.77
N SER A 23 -9.28 14.22 10.60
CA SER A 23 -9.85 12.87 10.78
C SER A 23 -9.31 11.87 9.76
N GLY A 24 -9.04 12.34 8.54
CA GLY A 24 -8.43 11.56 7.48
C GLY A 24 -7.02 11.12 7.82
N PHE A 25 -6.17 12.03 8.20
CA PHE A 25 -4.79 11.75 8.57
C PHE A 25 -4.69 10.86 9.81
N LYS A 26 -5.55 11.08 10.80
CA LYS A 26 -5.65 10.18 11.96
C LYS A 26 -5.97 8.74 11.53
N SER A 27 -6.89 8.57 10.59
CA SER A 27 -7.21 7.22 10.05
C SER A 27 -6.05 6.59 9.29
N ILE A 28 -5.30 7.40 8.52
CA ILE A 28 -4.10 6.94 7.82
C ILE A 28 -3.03 6.49 8.84
N LYS A 29 -2.79 7.30 9.88
CA LYS A 29 -1.86 6.95 10.96
C LYS A 29 -2.24 5.63 11.62
N SER A 30 -3.49 5.43 11.96
CA SER A 30 -3.96 4.18 12.57
C SER A 30 -3.76 2.97 11.62
N THR A 31 -4.09 3.12 10.33
CA THR A 31 -3.85 2.06 9.35
C THR A 31 -2.37 1.67 9.26
N ILE A 32 -1.47 2.64 9.28
CA ILE A 32 -0.03 2.39 9.22
C ILE A 32 0.46 1.79 10.54
N SER A 33 -0.01 2.29 11.69
CA SER A 33 0.31 1.74 13.02
C SER A 33 -0.08 0.27 13.14
N ASP A 34 -1.27 -0.10 12.65
CA ASP A 34 -1.75 -1.50 12.63
C ASP A 34 -0.84 -2.41 11.77
N ILE A 35 -0.23 -1.86 10.72
CA ILE A 35 0.77 -2.61 9.94
C ILE A 35 2.04 -2.81 10.76
N TYR A 36 2.56 -1.76 11.41
CA TYR A 36 3.73 -1.84 12.27
C TYR A 36 3.54 -2.84 13.41
N ALA A 37 2.33 -2.91 14.00
CA ALA A 37 2.00 -3.88 15.05
C ALA A 37 2.21 -5.34 14.60
N LYS A 38 1.99 -5.66 13.31
CA LYS A 38 2.26 -7.01 12.78
C LYS A 38 3.74 -7.37 12.74
N PHE A 39 4.60 -6.36 12.81
CA PHE A 39 6.06 -6.49 12.75
C PHE A 39 6.74 -6.08 14.08
N GLU A 40 6.01 -6.06 15.21
CA GLU A 40 6.54 -5.66 16.51
C GLU A 40 7.78 -6.48 16.93
N TYR A 41 7.88 -7.74 16.50
CA TYR A 41 9.02 -8.61 16.76
C TYR A 41 10.35 -8.07 16.21
N LEU A 42 10.32 -7.16 15.23
CA LEU A 42 11.51 -6.51 14.70
C LEU A 42 12.19 -5.58 15.72
N MET A 43 11.44 -5.06 16.71
CA MET A 43 11.93 -4.07 17.66
C MET A 43 13.18 -4.54 18.42
N GLU A 44 13.27 -5.82 18.71
CA GLU A 44 14.42 -6.43 19.42
C GLU A 44 15.70 -6.43 18.57
N HIS A 45 15.56 -6.26 17.24
CA HIS A 45 16.67 -6.31 16.29
C HIS A 45 17.06 -4.93 15.75
N LEU A 46 16.28 -3.89 16.07
CA LEU A 46 16.55 -2.54 15.60
C LEU A 46 17.62 -1.83 16.45
N ASN A 47 18.47 -1.04 15.81
CA ASN A 47 19.33 -0.09 16.52
C ASN A 47 18.50 1.01 17.21
N LYS A 48 19.07 1.72 18.17
CA LYS A 48 18.36 2.74 18.98
C LYS A 48 17.64 3.81 18.17
N ARG A 49 18.21 4.22 17.02
CA ARG A 49 17.63 5.25 16.17
C ARG A 49 16.40 4.72 15.43
N ASP A 50 16.51 3.54 14.85
CA ASP A 50 15.46 2.91 14.07
C ASP A 50 14.34 2.42 15.00
N LEU A 51 14.67 1.90 16.19
CA LEU A 51 13.70 1.55 17.23
C LEU A 51 12.84 2.76 17.61
N LYS A 52 13.46 3.93 17.85
CA LYS A 52 12.70 5.14 18.17
C LYS A 52 11.74 5.51 17.03
N LYS A 53 12.17 5.46 15.77
CA LYS A 53 11.31 5.73 14.61
C LYS A 53 10.16 4.71 14.49
N PHE A 54 10.45 3.45 14.76
CA PHE A 54 9.44 2.39 14.77
C PHE A 54 8.38 2.66 15.83
N GLU A 55 8.79 2.96 17.06
CA GLU A 55 7.90 3.28 18.18
C GLU A 55 7.05 4.55 17.92
N ASP A 56 7.63 5.57 17.30
CA ASP A 56 6.91 6.81 16.98
C ASP A 56 5.74 6.56 16.01
N ILE A 57 5.90 5.65 15.05
CA ILE A 57 4.83 5.22 14.15
C ILE A 57 3.85 4.25 14.84
N TRP A 58 4.38 3.23 15.50
CA TRP A 58 3.56 2.22 16.18
C TRP A 58 2.65 2.81 17.27
N LEU A 59 3.12 3.83 17.98
CA LEU A 59 2.37 4.54 19.03
C LEU A 59 1.60 5.77 18.53
N GLU A 60 1.47 5.94 17.22
CA GLU A 60 0.76 7.05 16.56
C GLU A 60 1.21 8.45 17.01
N LYS A 61 2.51 8.64 17.34
CA LYS A 61 3.01 9.95 17.76
C LYS A 61 3.00 10.96 16.61
N ASP A 62 2.72 12.24 16.93
CA ASP A 62 2.63 13.29 15.92
C ASP A 62 3.98 13.59 15.24
N GLU A 63 5.09 13.45 15.94
CA GLU A 63 6.45 13.57 15.42
C GLU A 63 6.93 12.40 14.56
N GLY A 64 6.10 11.38 14.34
CA GLY A 64 6.43 10.24 13.48
C GLY A 64 6.69 10.65 12.03
N ASP A 65 7.68 10.03 11.39
CA ASP A 65 8.02 10.21 9.98
C ASP A 65 7.03 9.42 9.09
N TRP A 66 5.79 9.90 9.04
CA TRP A 66 4.65 9.21 8.43
C TRP A 66 4.80 9.02 6.93
N GLU A 67 5.35 10.01 6.24
CA GLU A 67 5.57 9.94 4.79
C GLU A 67 6.60 8.88 4.40
N ARG A 68 7.54 8.56 5.29
CA ARG A 68 8.57 7.56 5.06
C ARG A 68 8.33 6.26 5.85
N SER A 69 7.20 6.15 6.51
CA SER A 69 6.91 5.00 7.36
C SER A 69 7.00 3.66 6.61
N LEU A 70 6.40 3.58 5.44
CA LEU A 70 6.41 2.35 4.64
C LEU A 70 7.82 2.02 4.10
N LEU A 71 8.60 3.04 3.67
CA LEU A 71 10.01 2.86 3.32
C LEU A 71 10.83 2.34 4.52
N ASN A 72 10.66 2.96 5.68
CA ASN A 72 11.38 2.54 6.89
C ASN A 72 11.04 1.09 7.26
N LEU A 73 9.76 0.71 7.16
CA LEU A 73 9.34 -0.67 7.43
C LEU A 73 9.95 -1.66 6.43
N THR A 74 10.01 -1.32 5.11
CA THR A 74 10.68 -2.19 4.13
C THR A 74 12.16 -2.39 4.46
N LYS A 75 12.85 -1.34 4.92
CA LYS A 75 14.23 -1.44 5.39
C LYS A 75 14.36 -2.42 6.57
N TYR A 76 13.52 -2.26 7.60
CA TYR A 76 13.60 -3.10 8.81
C TYR A 76 13.32 -4.57 8.52
N VAL A 77 12.33 -4.83 7.67
CA VAL A 77 11.99 -6.19 7.23
C VAL A 77 13.12 -6.79 6.40
N TYR A 78 13.72 -6.01 5.49
CA TYR A 78 14.89 -6.44 4.72
C TYR A 78 16.08 -6.80 5.62
N GLU A 79 16.42 -5.93 6.56
CA GLU A 79 17.56 -6.16 7.48
C GLU A 79 17.36 -7.43 8.34
N TYR A 80 16.12 -7.74 8.71
CA TYR A 80 15.80 -8.93 9.50
C TYR A 80 15.84 -10.24 8.70
N TYR A 81 15.22 -10.23 7.49
CA TYR A 81 15.12 -11.45 6.68
C TYR A 81 16.27 -11.62 5.67
N GLU A 82 17.11 -10.60 5.51
CA GLU A 82 18.16 -10.55 4.47
C GLU A 82 17.60 -10.82 3.05
N LYS A 83 16.34 -10.45 2.85
CA LYS A 83 15.59 -10.61 1.60
C LYS A 83 14.84 -9.34 1.26
N LYS A 84 14.82 -8.99 -0.02
CA LYS A 84 14.01 -7.89 -0.51
C LYS A 84 12.53 -8.11 -0.21
N VAL A 85 11.77 -7.04 -0.12
CA VAL A 85 10.39 -7.02 0.36
C VAL A 85 9.44 -6.82 -0.81
N ILE A 86 8.32 -7.54 -0.81
CA ILE A 86 7.18 -7.24 -1.69
C ILE A 86 6.22 -6.34 -0.94
N VAL A 87 5.80 -5.24 -1.58
CA VAL A 87 4.82 -4.30 -1.03
C VAL A 87 3.53 -4.37 -1.83
N LEU A 88 2.43 -4.66 -1.14
CA LEU A 88 1.08 -4.70 -1.71
C LEU A 88 0.28 -3.51 -1.18
N ILE A 89 -0.26 -2.68 -2.07
CA ILE A 89 -1.08 -1.52 -1.72
C ILE A 89 -2.44 -1.67 -2.39
N ASP A 90 -3.46 -1.90 -1.57
CA ASP A 90 -4.82 -2.12 -2.03
C ASP A 90 -5.66 -0.85 -1.84
N GLU A 91 -6.50 -0.53 -2.85
CA GLU A 91 -7.37 0.65 -2.87
C GLU A 91 -6.60 1.96 -2.59
N TYR A 92 -5.44 2.13 -3.26
CA TYR A 92 -4.54 3.27 -3.09
C TYR A 92 -5.21 4.63 -3.31
N ASP A 93 -6.24 4.65 -4.14
CA ASP A 93 -6.94 5.85 -4.60
C ASP A 93 -8.13 6.23 -3.69
N GLN A 94 -8.59 5.38 -2.79
CA GLN A 94 -9.72 5.64 -1.91
C GLN A 94 -9.58 6.91 -1.07
N PRO A 95 -8.46 7.17 -0.37
CA PRO A 95 -8.29 8.42 0.38
C PRO A 95 -8.31 9.65 -0.53
N ILE A 96 -7.77 9.53 -1.74
CA ILE A 96 -7.66 10.61 -2.70
C ILE A 96 -9.04 10.97 -3.27
N ILE A 97 -9.81 9.95 -3.68
CA ILE A 97 -11.18 10.11 -4.17
C ILE A 97 -12.07 10.73 -3.08
N ASN A 98 -12.00 10.19 -1.86
CA ASN A 98 -12.77 10.70 -0.73
C ASN A 98 -12.45 12.17 -0.44
N SER A 99 -11.17 12.52 -0.39
CA SER A 99 -10.73 13.90 -0.13
C SER A 99 -11.13 14.87 -1.22
N TYR A 100 -11.15 14.44 -2.48
CA TYR A 100 -11.64 15.25 -3.60
C TYR A 100 -13.14 15.56 -3.43
N ILE A 101 -13.94 14.57 -3.10
CA ILE A 101 -15.39 14.73 -2.89
C ILE A 101 -15.67 15.63 -1.67
N LYS A 102 -14.84 15.55 -0.62
CA LYS A 102 -15.03 16.25 0.65
C LYS A 102 -14.31 17.59 0.75
N GLY A 103 -13.47 17.96 -0.23
CA GLY A 103 -12.85 19.28 -0.34
C GLY A 103 -11.54 19.48 0.43
N TYR A 104 -10.84 18.40 0.82
CA TYR A 104 -9.50 18.45 1.45
C TYR A 104 -8.43 17.70 0.62
N TYR A 105 -8.57 17.80 -0.71
CA TYR A 105 -7.74 17.08 -1.68
C TYR A 105 -6.27 17.45 -1.63
N SER A 106 -5.95 18.75 -1.45
CA SER A 106 -4.57 19.25 -1.52
C SER A 106 -3.67 18.59 -0.50
N GLU A 107 -4.11 18.55 0.75
CA GLU A 107 -3.35 17.97 1.87
C GLU A 107 -3.16 16.46 1.67
N THR A 108 -4.22 15.79 1.21
CA THR A 108 -4.19 14.34 0.96
C THR A 108 -3.21 13.99 -0.15
N ILE A 109 -3.26 14.72 -1.28
CA ILE A 109 -2.41 14.42 -2.42
C ILE A 109 -0.93 14.67 -2.12
N ASP A 110 -0.61 15.72 -1.37
CA ASP A 110 0.77 16.05 -0.99
C ASP A 110 1.35 14.95 -0.08
N PHE A 111 0.58 14.49 0.89
CA PHE A 111 0.97 13.35 1.73
C PHE A 111 1.21 12.07 0.91
N PHE A 112 0.26 11.67 0.08
CA PHE A 112 0.38 10.40 -0.66
C PHE A 112 1.44 10.45 -1.75
N LYS A 113 1.74 11.60 -2.36
CA LYS A 113 2.91 11.75 -3.23
C LYS A 113 4.21 11.42 -2.51
N SER A 114 4.39 11.96 -1.30
CA SER A 114 5.56 11.70 -0.47
C SER A 114 5.58 10.25 0.01
N PHE A 115 4.46 9.73 0.49
CA PHE A 115 4.32 8.38 1.03
C PHE A 115 4.60 7.29 -0.01
N TYR A 116 3.90 7.32 -1.15
CA TYR A 116 4.13 6.36 -2.23
C TYR A 116 5.49 6.58 -2.90
N GLY A 117 5.84 7.84 -3.14
CA GLY A 117 7.14 8.18 -3.73
C GLY A 117 8.31 7.63 -2.91
N SER A 118 8.26 7.71 -1.59
CA SER A 118 9.32 7.24 -0.72
C SER A 118 9.55 5.74 -0.80
N VAL A 119 8.49 4.94 -0.89
CA VAL A 119 8.59 3.47 -0.89
C VAL A 119 8.79 2.87 -2.28
N LEU A 120 8.27 3.53 -3.31
CA LEU A 120 8.26 2.98 -4.67
C LEU A 120 9.45 3.45 -5.53
N LYS A 121 10.04 4.62 -5.19
CA LYS A 121 11.14 5.19 -5.97
C LYS A 121 12.48 4.92 -5.29
N ASP A 122 13.43 4.39 -6.07
CA ASP A 122 14.83 4.20 -5.66
C ASP A 122 14.97 3.46 -4.30
N ASN A 123 14.04 2.57 -3.99
CA ASN A 123 14.04 1.77 -2.76
C ASN A 123 14.82 0.46 -2.98
N GLU A 124 16.05 0.41 -2.49
CA GLU A 124 16.93 -0.75 -2.62
C GLU A 124 16.45 -2.01 -1.88
N TYR A 125 15.56 -1.84 -0.91
CA TYR A 125 14.96 -2.92 -0.11
C TYR A 125 13.76 -3.58 -0.80
N LEU A 126 13.23 -2.95 -1.86
CA LEU A 126 12.05 -3.40 -2.58
C LEU A 126 12.41 -4.44 -3.66
N GLU A 127 11.73 -5.57 -3.69
CA GLU A 127 11.77 -6.52 -4.81
C GLU A 127 10.79 -6.10 -5.90
N MET A 128 9.53 -5.91 -5.51
CA MET A 128 8.45 -5.43 -6.36
C MET A 128 7.32 -4.83 -5.53
N SER A 129 6.46 -4.06 -6.17
CA SER A 129 5.20 -3.63 -5.57
C SER A 129 4.03 -3.92 -6.51
N VAL A 130 2.87 -4.23 -5.91
CA VAL A 130 1.59 -4.32 -6.61
C VAL A 130 0.64 -3.32 -5.97
N ILE A 131 0.02 -2.50 -6.82
CA ILE A 131 -0.88 -1.43 -6.39
C ILE A 131 -2.21 -1.62 -7.10
N THR A 132 -3.30 -1.68 -6.35
CA THR A 132 -4.65 -1.82 -6.89
C THR A 132 -5.51 -0.60 -6.55
N GLY A 133 -6.41 -0.25 -7.45
CA GLY A 133 -7.36 0.85 -7.29
C GLY A 133 -8.37 0.89 -8.44
N ILE A 134 -9.42 1.68 -8.28
CA ILE A 134 -10.49 1.83 -9.26
C ILE A 134 -10.14 2.90 -10.30
N LEU A 135 -9.49 3.98 -9.88
CA LEU A 135 -9.14 5.10 -10.74
C LEU A 135 -7.64 5.20 -10.94
N ARG A 136 -7.24 5.37 -12.19
CA ARG A 136 -5.90 5.86 -12.47
C ARG A 136 -5.85 7.34 -12.12
N VAL A 137 -5.29 7.69 -10.97
CA VAL A 137 -5.06 9.09 -10.56
C VAL A 137 -3.90 9.67 -11.39
N ALA A 138 -4.13 9.75 -12.70
CA ALA A 138 -3.12 10.16 -13.69
C ALA A 138 -2.87 11.67 -13.71
N LYS A 139 -3.85 12.48 -13.29
CA LYS A 139 -3.76 13.94 -13.42
C LYS A 139 -2.77 14.60 -12.45
N GLU A 140 -2.47 13.95 -11.34
CA GLU A 140 -1.75 14.58 -10.24
C GLU A 140 -0.31 14.09 -10.05
N ASN A 141 0.21 13.35 -11.04
CA ASN A 141 1.61 12.91 -11.01
C ASN A 141 2.04 12.19 -9.71
N ILE A 142 1.12 11.48 -9.01
CA ILE A 142 1.47 10.72 -7.79
C ILE A 142 2.62 9.77 -8.06
N PHE A 143 2.59 9.17 -9.24
CA PHE A 143 3.61 8.24 -9.71
C PHE A 143 4.59 8.88 -10.71
N SER A 144 4.62 10.23 -10.80
CA SER A 144 5.60 10.90 -11.65
C SER A 144 7.00 10.66 -11.11
N GLY A 145 7.85 10.13 -11.97
CA GLY A 145 9.22 9.77 -11.59
C GLY A 145 9.41 8.31 -11.19
N LEU A 146 8.38 7.46 -11.28
CA LEU A 146 8.54 6.01 -11.29
C LEU A 146 8.85 5.58 -12.72
N ASN A 147 10.09 5.13 -12.96
CA ASN A 147 10.57 4.80 -14.30
C ASN A 147 10.10 3.42 -14.78
N ASN A 148 9.61 2.55 -13.89
CA ASN A 148 9.30 1.15 -14.18
C ASN A 148 7.86 0.79 -13.76
N LEU A 149 6.91 1.71 -13.92
CA LEU A 149 5.51 1.44 -13.63
C LEU A 149 4.86 0.75 -14.83
N GLU A 150 4.47 -0.50 -14.66
CA GLU A 150 3.57 -1.22 -15.56
C GLU A 150 2.15 -1.02 -15.09
N VAL A 151 1.24 -0.72 -16.02
CA VAL A 151 -0.17 -0.45 -15.70
C VAL A 151 -1.04 -1.42 -16.48
N HIS A 152 -1.77 -2.24 -15.75
CA HIS A 152 -2.73 -3.19 -16.29
C HIS A 152 -4.16 -2.74 -15.93
N THR A 153 -5.06 -2.84 -16.89
CA THR A 153 -6.47 -2.50 -16.72
C THR A 153 -7.32 -3.72 -17.06
N ILE A 154 -8.59 -3.69 -16.68
CA ILE A 154 -9.56 -4.74 -17.03
C ILE A 154 -9.77 -4.89 -18.55
N LEU A 155 -9.25 -3.97 -19.37
CA LEU A 155 -9.33 -4.01 -20.83
C LEU A 155 -8.11 -4.68 -21.47
N ASP A 156 -7.07 -4.93 -20.68
CA ASP A 156 -5.84 -5.58 -21.14
C ASP A 156 -6.04 -7.09 -21.15
N SER A 157 -5.52 -7.78 -22.14
CA SER A 157 -5.60 -9.24 -22.24
C SER A 157 -4.71 -9.96 -21.21
N GLU A 158 -3.73 -9.26 -20.68
CA GLU A 158 -2.84 -9.80 -19.65
C GLU A 158 -3.58 -9.89 -18.30
N PHE A 159 -3.45 -11.00 -17.63
CA PHE A 159 -4.11 -11.30 -16.35
C PHE A 159 -5.64 -11.44 -16.36
N THR A 160 -6.30 -11.46 -17.53
CA THR A 160 -7.77 -11.63 -17.59
C THR A 160 -8.26 -12.90 -16.92
N GLU A 161 -7.45 -13.96 -16.91
CA GLU A 161 -7.77 -15.25 -16.25
C GLU A 161 -7.80 -15.16 -14.71
N TYR A 162 -7.31 -14.05 -14.13
CA TYR A 162 -7.20 -13.88 -12.68
C TYR A 162 -8.22 -12.89 -12.10
N PHE A 163 -9.03 -12.25 -12.97
CA PHE A 163 -10.02 -11.26 -12.55
C PHE A 163 -11.41 -11.59 -13.09
N GLY A 164 -12.37 -11.74 -12.19
CA GLY A 164 -13.75 -12.09 -12.55
C GLY A 164 -13.98 -13.58 -12.51
N ILE A 165 -15.00 -14.03 -13.24
CA ILE A 165 -15.38 -15.42 -13.40
C ILE A 165 -15.35 -15.72 -14.90
N MET A 166 -14.64 -16.75 -15.29
CA MET A 166 -14.53 -17.17 -16.68
C MET A 166 -15.82 -17.86 -17.15
N GLU A 167 -16.04 -17.89 -18.45
CA GLU A 167 -17.26 -18.46 -19.02
C GLU A 167 -17.39 -19.97 -18.73
N ASP A 168 -16.30 -20.70 -18.78
CA ASP A 168 -16.20 -22.12 -18.43
C ASP A 168 -16.46 -22.38 -16.94
N GLU A 169 -15.99 -21.50 -16.04
CA GLU A 169 -16.30 -21.58 -14.60
C GLU A 169 -17.80 -21.38 -14.33
N VAL A 170 -18.44 -20.43 -15.08
CA VAL A 170 -19.89 -20.23 -15.00
C VAL A 170 -20.63 -21.48 -15.49
N GLU A 171 -20.22 -22.06 -16.63
CA GLU A 171 -20.83 -23.28 -17.16
C GLU A 171 -20.71 -24.47 -16.19
N GLU A 172 -19.56 -24.61 -15.53
CA GLU A 172 -19.34 -25.66 -14.53
C GLU A 172 -20.25 -25.46 -13.31
N ALA A 173 -20.30 -24.24 -12.80
CA ALA A 173 -21.19 -23.90 -11.69
C ALA A 173 -22.66 -24.12 -12.02
N LEU A 174 -23.13 -23.76 -13.21
CA LEU A 174 -24.50 -24.03 -13.66
C LEU A 174 -24.83 -25.53 -13.70
N LYS A 175 -23.90 -26.36 -14.19
CA LYS A 175 -24.06 -27.83 -14.19
C LYS A 175 -24.18 -28.39 -12.76
N ASP A 176 -23.35 -27.89 -11.83
CA ASP A 176 -23.37 -28.34 -10.42
C ASP A 176 -24.69 -28.02 -9.72
N PHE A 177 -25.31 -26.90 -10.08
CA PHE A 177 -26.62 -26.50 -9.56
C PHE A 177 -27.82 -27.01 -10.38
N ASN A 178 -27.60 -27.81 -11.45
CA ASN A 178 -28.63 -28.28 -12.38
C ASN A 178 -29.46 -27.14 -13.02
N LEU A 179 -28.82 -26.03 -13.39
CA LEU A 179 -29.43 -24.88 -14.06
C LEU A 179 -29.08 -24.84 -15.53
#